data_6f9103be85d486a1860d78fe7febc3e1
#
_entry.id   6f9103be85d486a1860d78fe7febc3e1
#
_cell.length_a   1.000
_cell.length_b   1.000
_cell.length_c   1.000
_cell.angle_alpha   90.00
_cell.angle_beta   90.00
_cell.angle_gamma   90.00
#
_symmetry.space_group_name_H-M   'P 1'
#
loop_
_entity.id
_entity.type
_entity.pdbx_description
1 polymer ?
#
loop_
_entity_poly.entity_id
_entity_poly.type
_entity_poly.pdbx_seq_one_letter_code
_entity_poly.pdbx_strand_id
1 'polypeptide(L)'
;VKRILILLIFLAVATVSVGQYKSRLEIFQVDEQRGCAPFTINFIDYLNKCGACAFDYLGNGVQVATTTFQYTTPGNYTFRVIFPFGVDDIPITVDPNIPPTAEVYECTGSQVFVKVTNQLYNEYRITFGAGSTLTVPSGSNQIAQGTYVAPGPITVQGRKQNGAYNCTPAIVNYSPTSSPLATINQLKAISTSSLELQYTLVPFFQYRLEIAVNSTNFQPVKFLYSNTGAIASTTIDNLRVDDFYYCFRIVPIDPCNSSLPFATGSSGQVCSQNFDLTIQNASNKLDWQTSVTGISSVDIIRNSNPDYPNLPANTLTFSDGLIDCKINYCYQVVSKYPNGAESISLEKCGTSFIRNNPTGITNTTAVVENENALLTWIQDPAFVPTEYNIFKSNNQGAFFLQGKSTAPQFSDETYSTASNSCYKINYVDKCDNTSAESSPICPIRLTYTLSSGNEVTLTWNDYLGWLAGVLRYRVDKYNRAGLLIKSVDVGNATTLVDKDIDNVNQIVSYRVFAIANQSSLTDPSISNYVEVYKTVNLFYPTAFTPDNKGPIENEVFNISGQFIDKLELSIFDRWGSLIFYSDKKEAWDGTQSGQPMPIATYVWTANVMDISGQTYKRSGTVVLLRK
;
A
#
# COMPACT_ATOMS: atom_id res chain seq x y z
N VAL A 1 -46.72 38.93 78.13
CA VAL A 1 -45.53 39.23 78.89
C VAL A 1 -44.34 39.30 77.96
N LYS A 2 -43.90 40.54 77.61
CA LYS A 2 -42.73 40.81 76.80
C LYS A 2 -41.48 40.60 77.65
N ARG A 3 -40.55 39.72 77.18
CA ARG A 3 -39.18 39.74 77.69
C ARG A 3 -38.30 40.35 76.60
N ILE A 4 -37.76 41.54 76.91
CA ILE A 4 -36.73 42.23 76.11
C ILE A 4 -35.41 41.56 76.47
N LEU A 5 -34.76 40.96 75.48
CA LEU A 5 -33.40 40.42 75.59
C LEU A 5 -32.46 41.52 75.08
N ILE A 6 -31.70 42.13 75.96
CA ILE A 6 -30.62 43.09 75.60
C ILE A 6 -29.42 42.28 75.16
N LEU A 7 -29.07 42.38 73.89
CA LEU A 7 -27.88 41.79 73.30
C LEU A 7 -26.72 42.78 73.50
N LEU A 8 -25.82 42.50 74.43
CA LEU A 8 -24.55 43.20 74.57
C LEU A 8 -23.60 42.76 73.44
N ILE A 9 -23.41 43.65 72.50
CA ILE A 9 -22.38 43.50 71.48
C ILE A 9 -21.04 43.88 72.11
N PHE A 10 -20.21 42.86 72.43
CA PHE A 10 -18.79 43.08 72.72
C PHE A 10 -18.08 43.34 71.40
N LEU A 11 -17.71 44.59 71.18
CA LEU A 11 -16.75 44.98 70.13
C LEU A 11 -15.37 44.50 70.63
N ALA A 12 -14.92 43.32 70.18
CA ALA A 12 -13.55 42.90 70.38
C ALA A 12 -12.67 43.71 69.42
N VAL A 13 -12.09 44.80 69.93
CA VAL A 13 -10.96 45.44 69.23
C VAL A 13 -9.81 44.41 69.28
N ALA A 14 -9.54 43.77 68.24
CA ALA A 14 -8.34 42.95 68.08
C ALA A 14 -7.11 43.88 68.04
N THR A 15 -6.55 44.13 69.23
CA THR A 15 -5.20 44.66 69.32
C THR A 15 -4.26 43.62 68.71
N VAL A 16 -3.64 43.97 67.61
CA VAL A 16 -2.52 43.17 67.00
C VAL A 16 -1.41 43.25 68.06
N SER A 17 -1.32 42.23 68.90
CA SER A 17 -0.18 42.03 69.79
C SER A 17 1.02 41.73 68.93
N VAL A 18 1.89 42.70 68.66
CA VAL A 18 3.23 42.47 68.16
C VAL A 18 3.93 41.61 69.22
N GLY A 19 4.28 40.37 68.85
CA GLY A 19 4.98 39.45 69.72
C GLY A 19 6.35 40.08 70.05
N GLN A 20 6.52 40.50 71.29
CA GLN A 20 7.81 41.03 71.77
C GLN A 20 8.58 39.90 72.41
N TYR A 21 9.70 39.54 71.76
CA TYR A 21 10.55 38.44 72.21
C TYR A 21 11.67 39.02 73.11
N LYS A 22 11.69 38.62 74.38
CA LYS A 22 12.66 39.05 75.38
C LYS A 22 13.98 38.30 75.23
N SER A 23 15.08 39.03 75.46
CA SER A 23 16.42 38.51 75.63
C SER A 23 16.55 37.59 76.85
N ARG A 24 17.62 36.82 76.93
CA ARG A 24 17.85 35.81 77.94
C ARG A 24 17.81 36.41 79.41
N LEU A 25 18.31 37.62 79.58
CA LEU A 25 18.28 38.32 80.87
C LEU A 25 17.11 39.33 80.96
N GLU A 26 16.24 39.31 79.93
CA GLU A 26 15.06 40.21 79.79
C GLU A 26 15.42 41.71 79.81
N ILE A 27 16.63 42.12 79.36
CA ILE A 27 17.09 43.50 79.31
C ILE A 27 16.59 44.23 78.08
N PHE A 28 16.46 43.51 76.96
CA PHE A 28 15.95 44.03 75.67
C PHE A 28 14.97 43.07 75.01
N GLN A 29 14.34 43.55 73.99
CA GLN A 29 13.42 42.74 73.15
C GLN A 29 13.76 42.93 71.70
N VAL A 30 13.29 41.99 70.88
CA VAL A 30 13.21 42.13 69.42
C VAL A 30 11.76 41.99 68.95
N ASP A 31 11.42 42.60 67.87
CA ASP A 31 10.09 42.52 67.25
C ASP A 31 9.75 41.09 66.81
N GLU A 32 10.71 40.41 66.26
CA GLU A 32 10.55 39.04 65.75
C GLU A 32 11.84 38.22 66.03
N GLN A 33 11.69 36.94 66.39
CA GLN A 33 12.82 36.06 66.71
C GLN A 33 13.10 35.06 65.61
N ARG A 34 12.13 34.86 64.71
CA ARG A 34 12.24 33.88 63.61
C ARG A 34 11.54 34.39 62.36
N GLY A 35 12.13 34.14 61.15
CA GLY A 35 11.58 34.48 59.85
C GLY A 35 12.33 33.87 58.67
N CYS A 36 11.85 34.08 57.45
CA CYS A 36 12.53 33.63 56.23
C CYS A 36 13.52 34.67 55.72
N ALA A 37 14.64 34.24 55.18
CA ALA A 37 15.63 35.11 54.53
C ALA A 37 15.04 35.81 53.29
N PRO A 38 15.25 37.13 53.10
CA PRO A 38 15.89 38.07 54.00
C PRO A 38 15.01 38.39 55.18
N PHE A 39 15.57 38.31 56.41
CA PHE A 39 14.81 38.51 57.68
C PHE A 39 15.40 39.69 58.43
N THR A 40 14.56 40.68 58.73
CA THR A 40 14.96 41.88 59.43
C THR A 40 14.45 41.83 60.85
N ILE A 41 15.29 42.12 61.82
CA ILE A 41 14.91 42.32 63.25
C ILE A 41 15.19 43.76 63.68
N ASN A 42 14.36 44.25 64.61
CA ASN A 42 14.54 45.53 65.23
C ASN A 42 14.81 45.31 66.68
N PHE A 43 15.86 45.95 67.20
CA PHE A 43 16.15 46.01 68.63
C PHE A 43 15.18 46.96 69.33
N ILE A 44 14.64 46.55 70.48
CA ILE A 44 13.71 47.31 71.28
C ILE A 44 14.27 47.43 72.73
N ASP A 45 14.70 48.65 73.09
CA ASP A 45 15.14 48.97 74.44
C ASP A 45 13.95 49.34 75.32
N TYR A 46 13.16 48.40 75.74
CA TYR A 46 11.94 48.63 76.47
C TYR A 46 12.18 49.02 77.95
N LEU A 47 13.40 48.87 78.50
CA LEU A 47 13.81 49.25 79.81
C LEU A 47 14.66 50.51 79.83
N ASN A 48 14.89 51.19 78.71
CA ASN A 48 15.76 52.37 78.55
C ASN A 48 17.17 52.17 79.16
N LYS A 49 17.78 50.97 78.89
CA LYS A 49 19.08 50.61 79.40
C LYS A 49 20.23 50.81 78.40
N CYS A 50 19.95 51.12 77.18
CA CYS A 50 20.89 51.27 76.08
C CYS A 50 21.34 52.74 75.93
N GLY A 51 22.18 53.26 76.86
CA GLY A 51 22.75 54.60 76.72
C GLY A 51 23.90 54.67 75.71
N ALA A 52 24.68 53.60 75.56
CA ALA A 52 25.76 53.41 74.56
C ALA A 52 25.98 51.88 74.35
N CYS A 53 25.15 51.28 73.51
CA CYS A 53 25.22 49.85 73.21
C CYS A 53 25.92 49.60 71.89
N ALA A 54 26.56 48.44 71.81
CA ALA A 54 27.03 47.88 70.56
C ALA A 54 26.27 46.57 70.24
N PHE A 55 26.04 46.30 68.99
CA PHE A 55 25.22 45.21 68.57
C PHE A 55 26.01 44.19 67.72
N ASP A 56 26.08 42.94 68.17
CA ASP A 56 26.64 41.80 67.38
C ASP A 56 25.49 40.89 66.94
N TYR A 57 25.03 41.10 65.71
CA TYR A 57 23.86 40.38 65.20
C TYR A 57 24.19 38.93 64.76
N LEU A 58 25.45 38.64 64.48
CA LEU A 58 25.84 37.31 64.01
C LEU A 58 26.43 36.42 65.12
N GLY A 59 26.68 37.01 66.31
CA GLY A 59 27.31 36.32 67.43
C GLY A 59 28.80 35.95 67.15
N ASN A 60 29.42 36.66 66.24
CA ASN A 60 30.81 36.40 65.76
C ASN A 60 31.81 37.43 66.26
N GLY A 61 31.38 38.36 67.15
CA GLY A 61 32.21 39.41 67.74
C GLY A 61 32.30 40.69 66.88
N VAL A 62 31.73 40.73 65.71
CA VAL A 62 31.68 41.93 64.86
C VAL A 62 30.52 42.81 65.28
N GLN A 63 30.86 44.05 65.74
CA GLN A 63 29.90 45.00 66.31
C GLN A 63 29.46 46.02 65.24
N VAL A 64 28.18 46.36 65.24
CA VAL A 64 27.57 47.43 64.45
C VAL A 64 26.80 48.39 65.33
N ALA A 65 26.57 49.63 64.92
CA ALA A 65 25.89 50.63 65.67
C ALA A 65 24.36 50.78 65.33
N THR A 66 23.88 49.98 64.32
CA THR A 66 22.48 50.04 63.84
C THR A 66 21.58 49.22 64.74
N THR A 67 20.39 49.73 65.09
CA THR A 67 19.37 49.05 65.82
C THR A 67 18.47 48.12 65.04
N THR A 68 18.77 48.01 63.70
CA THR A 68 18.06 47.16 62.79
C THR A 68 19.11 46.37 61.98
N PHE A 69 18.85 45.07 61.75
CA PHE A 69 19.73 44.22 60.99
C PHE A 69 18.91 43.25 60.10
N GLN A 70 19.43 43.02 58.86
CA GLN A 70 18.82 42.08 57.94
C GLN A 70 19.72 40.88 57.74
N TYR A 71 19.24 39.69 58.04
CA TYR A 71 19.86 38.42 57.81
C TYR A 71 19.50 37.95 56.36
N THR A 72 20.46 37.82 55.49
CA THR A 72 20.26 37.41 54.10
C THR A 72 20.42 35.89 53.90
N THR A 73 21.07 35.20 54.80
CA THR A 73 21.39 33.76 54.72
C THR A 73 20.58 32.98 55.75
N PRO A 74 19.95 31.85 55.42
CA PRO A 74 19.32 30.96 56.39
C PRO A 74 20.35 30.43 57.39
N GLY A 75 19.95 30.33 58.65
CA GLY A 75 20.82 29.85 59.74
C GLY A 75 20.28 30.19 61.14
N ASN A 76 20.98 29.73 62.16
CA ASN A 76 20.73 30.08 63.55
C ASN A 76 21.82 31.04 63.96
N TYR A 77 21.41 32.20 64.49
CA TYR A 77 22.29 33.26 64.87
C TYR A 77 22.05 33.57 66.35
N THR A 78 23.02 34.17 67.00
CA THR A 78 22.87 34.70 68.41
C THR A 78 23.05 36.20 68.32
N PHE A 79 21.95 36.95 68.46
CA PHE A 79 22.02 38.41 68.56
C PHE A 79 22.42 38.79 69.94
N ARG A 80 23.55 39.49 70.12
CA ARG A 80 24.08 39.97 71.35
C ARG A 80 24.03 41.49 71.40
N VAL A 81 23.61 42.00 72.56
CA VAL A 81 23.70 43.41 72.83
C VAL A 81 24.69 43.61 73.99
N ILE A 82 25.71 44.45 73.74
CA ILE A 82 26.78 44.78 74.67
C ILE A 82 26.44 46.09 75.31
N PHE A 83 26.04 46.03 76.55
CA PHE A 83 25.75 47.17 77.39
C PHE A 83 26.98 47.60 78.18
N PRO A 84 27.05 48.83 78.73
CA PRO A 84 28.17 49.23 79.57
C PRO A 84 28.34 48.38 80.86
N PHE A 85 27.34 47.61 81.22
CA PHE A 85 27.29 46.78 82.45
C PHE A 85 27.29 45.26 82.17
N GLY A 86 27.35 44.81 80.92
CA GLY A 86 27.36 43.39 80.61
C GLY A 86 26.81 43.09 79.23
N VAL A 87 26.66 41.79 78.90
CA VAL A 87 26.15 41.32 77.61
C VAL A 87 24.88 40.53 77.86
N ASP A 88 23.84 40.75 77.04
CA ASP A 88 22.65 39.94 76.98
C ASP A 88 22.43 39.48 75.53
N ASP A 89 21.77 38.36 75.36
CA ASP A 89 21.62 37.71 74.00
C ASP A 89 20.23 37.10 73.81
N ILE A 90 19.89 36.93 72.56
CA ILE A 90 18.69 36.25 72.09
C ILE A 90 19.00 35.42 70.85
N PRO A 91 18.51 34.16 70.77
CA PRO A 91 18.66 33.36 69.54
C PRO A 91 17.74 33.87 68.44
N ILE A 92 18.25 33.98 67.19
CA ILE A 92 17.51 34.38 66.04
C ILE A 92 17.58 33.20 65.02
N THR A 93 16.42 32.75 64.53
CA THR A 93 16.35 31.67 63.51
C THR A 93 15.89 32.25 62.20
N VAL A 94 16.71 32.05 61.16
CA VAL A 94 16.40 32.44 59.76
C VAL A 94 16.15 31.21 58.93
N ASP A 95 14.93 31.03 58.53
CA ASP A 95 14.51 29.86 57.70
C ASP A 95 14.77 30.10 56.22
N PRO A 96 14.93 29.02 55.41
CA PRO A 96 14.93 29.12 53.96
C PRO A 96 13.61 29.69 53.43
N ASN A 97 13.70 30.58 52.44
CA ASN A 97 12.54 31.26 51.87
C ASN A 97 11.97 30.45 50.69
N ILE A 98 11.13 29.45 50.95
CA ILE A 98 10.53 28.55 49.97
C ILE A 98 9.01 28.87 49.92
N PRO A 99 8.45 29.30 48.76
CA PRO A 99 7.02 29.55 48.68
C PRO A 99 6.21 28.25 48.93
N PRO A 100 5.03 28.36 49.58
CA PRO A 100 4.10 27.25 49.66
C PRO A 100 3.63 26.78 48.26
N THR A 101 3.06 25.59 48.18
CA THR A 101 2.32 25.13 46.99
C THR A 101 0.84 25.01 47.34
N ALA A 102 -0.04 25.45 46.41
CA ALA A 102 -1.47 25.44 46.65
C ALA A 102 -2.24 25.16 45.34
N GLU A 103 -3.36 24.48 45.47
CA GLU A 103 -4.38 24.27 44.44
C GLU A 103 -5.57 25.18 44.77
N VAL A 104 -6.17 25.78 43.73
CA VAL A 104 -7.31 26.69 43.86
C VAL A 104 -8.46 26.17 43.02
N TYR A 105 -9.64 26.14 43.60
CA TYR A 105 -10.87 25.69 42.96
C TYR A 105 -11.96 26.76 43.14
N GLU A 106 -12.73 27.03 42.10
CA GLU A 106 -13.91 27.90 42.17
C GLU A 106 -15.12 27.13 42.67
N CYS A 107 -15.88 27.79 43.53
CA CYS A 107 -17.18 27.33 44.03
C CYS A 107 -18.30 28.22 43.48
N THR A 108 -19.54 27.81 43.65
CA THR A 108 -20.70 28.59 43.23
C THR A 108 -20.73 29.94 43.99
N GLY A 109 -21.03 31.05 43.30
CA GLY A 109 -21.22 32.37 43.92
C GLY A 109 -19.95 33.10 44.32
N SER A 110 -18.86 32.99 43.54
CA SER A 110 -17.54 33.61 43.78
C SER A 110 -16.83 33.10 45.05
N GLN A 111 -17.30 32.03 45.62
CA GLN A 111 -16.58 31.32 46.65
C GLN A 111 -15.38 30.60 46.04
N VAL A 112 -14.26 30.59 46.75
CA VAL A 112 -13.02 29.94 46.32
C VAL A 112 -12.54 28.99 47.41
N PHE A 113 -12.11 27.85 47.01
CA PHE A 113 -11.55 26.81 47.83
C PHE A 113 -10.05 26.71 47.52
N VAL A 114 -9.23 26.91 48.55
CA VAL A 114 -7.77 26.85 48.45
C VAL A 114 -7.26 25.71 49.31
N LYS A 115 -6.55 24.77 48.68
CA LYS A 115 -5.90 23.63 49.32
C LYS A 115 -4.39 23.83 49.27
N VAL A 116 -3.73 23.95 50.41
CA VAL A 116 -2.27 23.97 50.48
C VAL A 116 -1.75 22.54 50.39
N THR A 117 -0.86 22.27 49.41
CA THR A 117 -0.44 20.92 49.07
C THR A 117 0.88 20.47 49.71
N ASN A 118 1.63 21.39 50.33
CA ASN A 118 2.83 21.07 51.09
C ASN A 118 2.71 21.37 52.59
N GLN A 119 3.57 20.79 53.39
CA GLN A 119 3.61 20.96 54.85
C GLN A 119 4.94 21.63 55.32
N LEU A 120 5.42 22.62 54.57
CA LEU A 120 6.67 23.31 54.85
C LEU A 120 6.62 24.19 56.09
N TYR A 121 5.45 24.71 56.44
CA TYR A 121 5.21 25.69 57.51
C TYR A 121 4.26 25.13 58.57
N ASN A 122 4.17 25.78 59.69
CA ASN A 122 3.26 25.38 60.76
C ASN A 122 1.85 25.99 60.60
N GLU A 123 1.78 27.09 59.86
CA GLU A 123 0.54 27.83 59.62
C GLU A 123 0.63 28.54 58.25
N TYR A 124 -0.51 28.69 57.59
CA TYR A 124 -0.64 29.35 56.30
C TYR A 124 -1.68 30.44 56.34
N ARG A 125 -1.32 31.64 55.92
CA ARG A 125 -2.21 32.78 55.74
C ARG A 125 -2.61 32.86 54.24
N ILE A 126 -3.91 32.78 53.96
CA ILE A 126 -4.48 32.78 52.62
C ILE A 126 -5.30 34.05 52.43
N THR A 127 -4.97 34.85 51.39
CA THR A 127 -5.66 36.09 51.07
C THR A 127 -6.36 35.93 49.70
N PHE A 128 -7.64 36.25 49.63
CA PHE A 128 -8.51 36.03 48.46
C PHE A 128 -8.66 37.31 47.62
N GLY A 129 -7.62 37.68 46.88
CA GLY A 129 -7.58 38.94 46.14
C GLY A 129 -7.59 40.15 47.05
N ALA A 130 -8.50 41.11 46.80
CA ALA A 130 -8.77 42.24 47.68
C ALA A 130 -9.73 41.89 48.86
N GLY A 131 -10.09 40.61 48.95
CA GLY A 131 -11.06 40.11 49.94
C GLY A 131 -10.47 39.78 51.32
N SER A 132 -11.10 38.82 51.97
CA SER A 132 -10.72 38.40 53.34
C SER A 132 -9.40 37.62 53.33
N THR A 133 -8.77 37.61 54.51
CA THR A 133 -7.62 36.78 54.83
C THR A 133 -8.01 35.75 55.87
N LEU A 134 -7.69 34.49 55.61
CA LEU A 134 -7.89 33.37 56.51
C LEU A 134 -6.57 32.73 56.87
N THR A 135 -6.51 32.15 58.08
CA THR A 135 -5.35 31.42 58.57
C THR A 135 -5.73 29.97 58.80
N VAL A 136 -4.93 29.06 58.32
CA VAL A 136 -5.13 27.60 58.45
C VAL A 136 -3.86 26.98 59.06
N PRO A 137 -3.97 26.07 60.03
CA PRO A 137 -2.82 25.33 60.52
C PRO A 137 -2.34 24.29 59.53
N SER A 138 -1.05 23.95 59.62
CA SER A 138 -0.50 22.83 58.86
C SER A 138 -1.08 21.51 59.37
N GLY A 139 -1.37 20.58 58.45
CA GLY A 139 -1.93 19.27 58.79
C GLY A 139 -2.66 18.64 57.61
N SER A 140 -3.44 17.58 57.87
CA SER A 140 -4.17 16.84 56.80
C SER A 140 -5.28 17.65 56.11
N ASN A 141 -5.76 18.74 56.74
CA ASN A 141 -6.84 19.59 56.25
C ASN A 141 -6.37 21.06 56.10
N GLN A 142 -5.37 21.30 55.30
CA GLN A 142 -4.84 22.63 54.97
C GLN A 142 -5.72 23.33 53.93
N ILE A 143 -6.98 23.55 54.26
CA ILE A 143 -8.02 24.01 53.32
C ILE A 143 -8.63 25.31 53.86
N ALA A 144 -8.74 26.32 53.01
CA ALA A 144 -9.49 27.53 53.27
C ALA A 144 -10.57 27.75 52.21
N GLN A 145 -11.76 28.15 52.66
CA GLN A 145 -12.82 28.61 51.78
C GLN A 145 -13.10 30.07 52.04
N GLY A 146 -13.11 30.90 51.02
CA GLY A 146 -13.36 32.32 51.14
C GLY A 146 -14.00 32.91 49.89
N THR A 147 -14.47 34.16 50.00
CA THR A 147 -15.00 34.87 48.83
C THR A 147 -13.87 35.66 48.18
N TYR A 148 -13.64 35.37 46.90
CA TYR A 148 -12.70 36.14 46.10
C TYR A 148 -13.26 37.52 45.76
N VAL A 149 -12.45 38.55 45.96
CA VAL A 149 -12.75 39.92 45.57
C VAL A 149 -11.65 40.44 44.68
N ALA A 150 -12.00 40.85 43.46
CA ALA A 150 -11.06 41.49 42.52
C ALA A 150 -10.79 42.96 42.95
N PRO A 151 -9.64 43.55 42.58
CA PRO A 151 -8.51 42.94 41.91
C PRO A 151 -7.53 42.24 42.87
N GLY A 152 -6.61 41.46 42.28
CA GLY A 152 -5.44 40.89 42.94
C GLY A 152 -5.41 39.36 42.89
N PRO A 153 -4.25 38.77 43.08
CA PRO A 153 -4.10 37.32 43.08
C PRO A 153 -4.58 36.74 44.43
N ILE A 154 -4.86 35.44 44.45
CA ILE A 154 -4.92 34.66 45.68
C ILE A 154 -3.48 34.45 46.13
N THR A 155 -3.16 34.76 47.38
CA THR A 155 -1.83 34.54 47.94
C THR A 155 -1.87 33.55 49.10
N VAL A 156 -0.88 32.66 49.16
CA VAL A 156 -0.70 31.73 50.27
C VAL A 156 0.68 31.95 50.87
N GLN A 157 0.74 32.41 52.11
CA GLN A 157 1.98 32.73 52.81
C GLN A 157 2.12 31.86 54.05
N GLY A 158 3.25 31.15 54.15
CA GLY A 158 3.50 30.31 55.31
C GLY A 158 4.29 31.00 56.40
N ARG A 159 4.15 30.53 57.66
CA ARG A 159 5.07 30.85 58.78
C ARG A 159 5.44 29.61 59.57
N LYS A 160 6.64 29.60 60.12
CA LYS A 160 7.06 28.65 61.16
C LYS A 160 6.48 29.04 62.53
N GLN A 161 6.49 28.10 63.46
CA GLN A 161 6.05 28.36 64.84
C GLN A 161 6.80 29.54 65.42
N ASN A 162 6.04 30.49 65.97
CA ASN A 162 6.56 31.71 66.55
C ASN A 162 7.42 32.58 65.63
N GLY A 163 7.20 32.49 64.31
CA GLY A 163 7.91 33.24 63.27
C GLY A 163 7.07 34.32 62.64
N ALA A 164 7.74 35.24 61.92
CA ALA A 164 7.12 36.26 61.09
C ALA A 164 6.45 35.73 59.84
N TYR A 165 5.43 36.41 59.34
CA TYR A 165 4.85 36.21 57.99
C TYR A 165 5.66 37.00 56.94
N ASN A 166 6.94 36.70 56.80
CA ASN A 166 7.84 37.36 55.84
C ASN A 166 8.34 36.43 54.74
N CYS A 167 7.93 35.16 54.76
CA CYS A 167 8.28 34.22 53.70
C CYS A 167 7.57 34.60 52.39
N THR A 168 8.21 34.31 51.28
CA THR A 168 7.65 34.56 49.94
C THR A 168 6.33 33.82 49.78
N PRO A 169 5.23 34.51 49.46
CA PRO A 169 3.94 33.86 49.23
C PRO A 169 3.95 33.11 47.88
N ALA A 170 3.21 32.01 47.82
CA ALA A 170 2.72 31.49 46.55
C ALA A 170 1.67 32.46 45.98
N ILE A 171 1.77 32.80 44.73
CA ILE A 171 0.86 33.71 44.05
C ILE A 171 0.06 32.92 43.02
N VAL A 172 -1.25 32.89 43.13
CA VAL A 172 -2.16 32.29 42.17
C VAL A 172 -2.97 33.40 41.50
N ASN A 173 -2.70 33.65 40.25
CA ASN A 173 -3.49 34.56 39.42
C ASN A 173 -4.84 33.90 39.15
N TYR A 174 -5.90 34.44 39.72
CA TYR A 174 -7.25 33.88 39.62
C TYR A 174 -8.19 34.92 38.99
N SER A 175 -8.99 34.46 38.03
CA SER A 175 -10.05 35.25 37.41
C SER A 175 -11.29 34.35 37.32
N PRO A 176 -12.39 34.71 38.00
CA PRO A 176 -13.63 33.96 37.95
C PRO A 176 -14.16 33.93 36.51
N THR A 177 -14.61 32.76 36.06
CA THR A 177 -15.23 32.59 34.75
C THR A 177 -16.70 32.21 34.92
N SER A 178 -17.56 32.71 34.02
CA SER A 178 -18.99 32.38 34.03
C SER A 178 -19.33 31.06 33.33
N SER A 179 -18.36 30.41 32.67
CA SER A 179 -18.58 29.22 31.83
C SER A 179 -17.40 28.26 31.90
N PRO A 180 -17.36 27.37 32.89
CA PRO A 180 -16.25 26.45 33.08
C PRO A 180 -16.35 25.19 32.22
N LEU A 181 -16.90 25.26 31.00
CA LEU A 181 -17.04 24.08 30.14
C LEU A 181 -15.67 23.62 29.64
N ALA A 182 -15.38 22.36 29.87
CA ALA A 182 -14.22 21.69 29.30
C ALA A 182 -14.42 21.37 27.81
N THR A 183 -13.33 21.23 27.07
CA THR A 183 -13.37 20.78 25.69
C THR A 183 -12.69 19.41 25.57
N ILE A 184 -13.36 18.46 24.92
CA ILE A 184 -12.71 17.25 24.46
C ILE A 184 -12.10 17.57 23.08
N ASN A 185 -10.80 17.32 22.92
CA ASN A 185 -10.04 17.60 21.72
C ASN A 185 -9.97 16.35 20.81
N GLN A 186 -9.66 15.19 21.41
CA GLN A 186 -9.56 13.94 20.66
C GLN A 186 -9.91 12.74 21.54
N LEU A 187 -10.55 11.74 20.95
CA LEU A 187 -10.71 10.40 21.50
C LEU A 187 -10.08 9.42 20.53
N LYS A 188 -9.12 8.61 20.97
CA LYS A 188 -8.41 7.66 20.09
C LYS A 188 -8.40 6.27 20.69
N ALA A 189 -8.77 5.27 19.89
CA ALA A 189 -8.57 3.88 20.25
C ALA A 189 -7.08 3.52 20.06
N ILE A 190 -6.43 3.10 21.15
CA ILE A 190 -5.01 2.75 21.17
C ILE A 190 -4.79 1.23 21.25
N SER A 191 -5.78 0.51 21.74
CA SER A 191 -5.81 -0.95 21.73
C SER A 191 -7.25 -1.46 21.81
N THR A 192 -7.44 -2.78 21.73
CA THR A 192 -8.74 -3.44 21.93
C THR A 192 -9.31 -3.27 23.34
N SER A 193 -8.48 -2.78 24.29
CA SER A 193 -8.86 -2.62 25.71
C SER A 193 -8.65 -1.21 26.24
N SER A 194 -8.17 -0.24 25.46
CA SER A 194 -7.79 1.08 25.95
C SER A 194 -8.13 2.20 24.95
N LEU A 195 -8.64 3.31 25.49
CA LEU A 195 -8.90 4.56 24.78
C LEU A 195 -8.06 5.69 25.38
N GLU A 196 -7.51 6.56 24.57
CA GLU A 196 -6.87 7.82 24.99
C GLU A 196 -7.82 8.98 24.74
N LEU A 197 -8.03 9.80 25.76
CA LEU A 197 -8.82 11.03 25.69
C LEU A 197 -7.91 12.23 25.87
N GLN A 198 -7.90 13.14 24.91
CA GLN A 198 -7.24 14.44 25.00
C GLN A 198 -8.28 15.53 25.26
N TYR A 199 -8.00 16.42 26.19
CA TYR A 199 -8.95 17.42 26.61
C TYR A 199 -8.27 18.70 27.09
N THR A 200 -9.05 19.78 27.13
CA THR A 200 -8.66 21.08 27.69
C THR A 200 -9.66 21.47 28.75
N LEU A 201 -9.16 21.81 29.97
CA LEU A 201 -9.95 22.27 31.08
C LEU A 201 -9.81 23.77 31.26
N VAL A 202 -10.86 24.42 31.73
CA VAL A 202 -10.73 25.79 32.26
C VAL A 202 -9.95 25.73 33.56
N PRO A 203 -8.91 26.55 33.77
CA PRO A 203 -8.10 26.53 34.96
C PRO A 203 -8.92 26.79 36.26
N PHE A 204 -8.45 26.20 37.36
CA PHE A 204 -8.97 26.38 38.69
C PHE A 204 -10.34 25.77 38.97
N PHE A 205 -10.90 24.97 38.04
CA PHE A 205 -12.11 24.19 38.26
C PHE A 205 -11.81 22.72 38.42
N GLN A 206 -12.62 22.03 39.17
CA GLN A 206 -12.61 20.58 39.25
C GLN A 206 -13.65 20.00 38.29
N TYR A 207 -13.30 18.90 37.65
CA TYR A 207 -14.16 18.22 36.70
C TYR A 207 -14.29 16.75 37.03
N ARG A 208 -15.39 16.16 36.57
CA ARG A 208 -15.64 14.74 36.63
C ARG A 208 -15.69 14.22 35.17
N LEU A 209 -14.75 13.31 34.82
CA LEU A 209 -14.84 12.55 33.60
C LEU A 209 -15.87 11.45 33.75
N GLU A 210 -16.81 11.37 32.85
CA GLU A 210 -17.86 10.38 32.81
C GLU A 210 -17.81 9.57 31.53
N ILE A 211 -18.12 8.26 31.62
CA ILE A 211 -18.18 7.30 30.55
C ILE A 211 -19.58 6.69 30.46
N ALA A 212 -20.06 6.46 29.23
CA ALA A 212 -21.25 5.67 28.98
C ALA A 212 -20.93 4.58 27.95
N VAL A 213 -21.42 3.38 28.19
CA VAL A 213 -21.35 2.26 27.23
C VAL A 213 -22.57 2.33 26.34
N ASN A 214 -22.37 2.32 25.01
CA ASN A 214 -23.43 2.41 24.01
C ASN A 214 -24.42 3.59 24.23
N SER A 215 -23.88 4.74 24.67
CA SER A 215 -24.63 5.98 24.98
C SER A 215 -25.67 5.86 26.10
N THR A 216 -25.60 4.86 26.96
CA THR A 216 -26.53 4.70 28.07
C THR A 216 -25.83 5.00 29.41
N ASN A 217 -26.50 5.76 30.29
CA ASN A 217 -26.11 5.97 31.67
C ASN A 217 -24.65 6.31 31.92
N PHE A 218 -24.30 7.60 31.86
CA PHE A 218 -22.96 8.09 32.20
C PHE A 218 -22.59 7.78 33.65
N GLN A 219 -21.43 7.14 33.82
CA GLN A 219 -20.85 6.82 35.12
C GLN A 219 -19.54 7.57 35.31
N PRO A 220 -19.22 8.01 36.54
CA PRO A 220 -17.97 8.70 36.85
C PRO A 220 -16.77 7.75 36.69
N VAL A 221 -15.71 8.23 36.03
CA VAL A 221 -14.43 7.51 35.88
C VAL A 221 -13.40 8.06 36.86
N LYS A 222 -13.17 9.37 36.83
CA LYS A 222 -12.20 10.05 37.69
C LYS A 222 -12.40 11.56 37.71
N PHE A 223 -11.74 12.21 38.66
CA PHE A 223 -11.68 13.66 38.74
C PHE A 223 -10.50 14.22 37.95
N LEU A 224 -10.71 15.36 37.30
CA LEU A 224 -9.73 16.07 36.50
C LEU A 224 -9.58 17.50 37.06
N TYR A 225 -8.34 18.01 36.98
CA TYR A 225 -8.02 19.37 37.39
C TYR A 225 -6.88 19.92 36.56
N SER A 226 -6.91 21.22 36.29
CA SER A 226 -5.80 21.93 35.63
C SER A 226 -5.65 23.33 36.26
N ASN A 227 -4.42 23.77 36.42
CA ASN A 227 -4.10 25.15 36.83
C ASN A 227 -3.62 26.01 35.65
N THR A 228 -3.40 25.43 34.46
CA THR A 228 -2.82 26.13 33.30
C THR A 228 -3.75 26.22 32.10
N GLY A 229 -4.74 25.35 31.95
CA GLY A 229 -5.58 25.24 30.74
C GLY A 229 -4.88 24.62 29.53
N ALA A 230 -3.73 24.00 29.73
CA ALA A 230 -3.05 23.28 28.66
C ALA A 230 -3.81 22.00 28.26
N ILE A 231 -3.58 21.53 27.01
CA ILE A 231 -4.09 20.23 26.57
C ILE A 231 -3.46 19.15 27.43
N ALA A 232 -4.29 18.27 27.95
CA ALA A 232 -3.90 17.10 28.72
C ALA A 232 -4.47 15.84 28.11
N SER A 233 -3.87 14.70 28.40
CA SER A 233 -4.40 13.39 27.99
C SER A 233 -4.59 12.45 29.16
N THR A 234 -5.45 11.46 28.96
CA THR A 234 -5.66 10.39 29.91
C THR A 234 -6.07 9.12 29.20
N THR A 235 -5.50 8.01 29.64
CA THR A 235 -5.87 6.67 29.15
C THR A 235 -6.94 6.06 30.05
N ILE A 236 -7.89 5.40 29.45
CA ILE A 236 -8.94 4.62 30.09
C ILE A 236 -8.77 3.17 29.63
N ASP A 237 -8.43 2.30 30.56
CA ASP A 237 -8.11 0.91 30.34
C ASP A 237 -9.25 -0.03 30.77
N ASN A 238 -9.08 -1.33 30.53
CA ASN A 238 -10.02 -2.40 30.86
C ASN A 238 -11.37 -2.26 30.14
N LEU A 239 -11.34 -1.74 28.93
CA LEU A 239 -12.50 -1.63 28.04
C LEU A 239 -12.59 -2.85 27.10
N ARG A 240 -13.65 -2.91 26.30
CA ARG A 240 -13.85 -3.88 25.20
C ARG A 240 -14.20 -3.10 23.94
N VAL A 241 -13.17 -2.49 23.33
CA VAL A 241 -13.32 -1.51 22.23
C VAL A 241 -13.85 -2.16 20.94
N ASP A 242 -13.60 -3.44 20.75
CA ASP A 242 -14.12 -4.22 19.60
C ASP A 242 -15.59 -4.63 19.78
N ASP A 243 -16.11 -4.65 21.02
CA ASP A 243 -17.48 -5.09 21.29
C ASP A 243 -18.45 -3.92 21.49
N PHE A 244 -17.95 -2.82 22.06
CA PHE A 244 -18.77 -1.69 22.46
C PHE A 244 -18.12 -0.38 22.04
N TYR A 245 -18.94 0.62 21.74
CA TYR A 245 -18.46 2.00 21.70
C TYR A 245 -18.70 2.69 23.04
N TYR A 246 -17.85 3.65 23.36
CA TYR A 246 -17.82 4.36 24.63
C TYR A 246 -17.95 5.85 24.37
N CYS A 247 -18.89 6.50 25.05
CA CYS A 247 -19.07 7.94 24.99
C CYS A 247 -18.49 8.59 26.23
N PHE A 248 -17.80 9.70 26.04
CA PHE A 248 -17.21 10.50 27.11
C PHE A 248 -17.79 11.89 27.14
N ARG A 249 -17.93 12.41 28.34
CA ARG A 249 -18.20 13.82 28.60
C ARG A 249 -17.45 14.27 29.86
N ILE A 250 -17.17 15.56 29.95
CA ILE A 250 -16.50 16.17 31.10
C ILE A 250 -17.46 17.14 31.72
N VAL A 251 -17.77 16.91 33.02
CA VAL A 251 -18.73 17.67 33.77
C VAL A 251 -18.00 18.50 34.84
N PRO A 252 -18.11 19.84 34.85
CA PRO A 252 -17.56 20.64 35.91
C PRO A 252 -18.34 20.36 37.20
N ILE A 253 -17.65 20.32 38.34
CA ILE A 253 -18.24 20.08 39.65
C ILE A 253 -17.95 21.23 40.60
N ASP A 254 -18.87 21.49 41.52
CA ASP A 254 -18.66 22.43 42.59
C ASP A 254 -17.83 21.77 43.71
N PRO A 255 -16.56 22.17 43.93
CA PRO A 255 -15.70 21.57 44.95
C PRO A 255 -16.19 21.86 46.38
N CYS A 256 -17.03 22.87 46.53
CA CYS A 256 -17.62 23.23 47.81
C CYS A 256 -18.90 22.42 48.13
N ASN A 257 -19.47 21.79 47.09
CA ASN A 257 -20.58 20.85 47.19
C ASN A 257 -20.42 19.74 46.17
N SER A 258 -19.55 18.77 46.45
CA SER A 258 -19.15 17.68 45.53
C SER A 258 -20.29 16.75 45.07
N SER A 259 -21.48 16.90 45.64
CA SER A 259 -22.68 16.15 45.24
C SER A 259 -23.43 16.79 44.08
N LEU A 260 -23.11 18.03 43.71
CA LEU A 260 -23.79 18.76 42.64
C LEU A 260 -22.83 19.09 41.48
N PRO A 261 -23.21 18.86 40.21
CA PRO A 261 -22.49 19.45 39.10
C PRO A 261 -22.66 20.98 39.16
N PHE A 262 -21.67 21.72 38.63
CA PHE A 262 -21.89 23.13 38.31
C PHE A 262 -23.14 23.22 37.44
N ALA A 263 -24.06 24.13 37.77
CA ALA A 263 -25.44 24.14 37.28
C ALA A 263 -25.66 24.26 35.77
N THR A 264 -24.65 24.24 34.93
CA THR A 264 -24.77 24.58 33.53
C THR A 264 -24.01 23.66 32.56
N GLY A 265 -24.32 22.37 32.56
CA GLY A 265 -23.97 21.53 31.44
C GLY A 265 -22.68 20.73 31.57
N SER A 266 -22.35 20.08 30.50
CA SER A 266 -21.13 19.28 30.30
C SER A 266 -20.43 19.70 29.00
N SER A 267 -19.20 19.28 28.80
CA SER A 267 -18.61 19.26 27.46
C SER A 267 -19.55 18.59 26.45
N GLY A 268 -19.38 18.84 25.18
CA GLY A 268 -19.97 18.00 24.15
C GLY A 268 -19.59 16.54 24.39
N GLN A 269 -20.49 15.63 24.04
CA GLN A 269 -20.22 14.19 24.07
C GLN A 269 -19.33 13.81 22.87
N VAL A 270 -18.28 13.01 23.09
CA VAL A 270 -17.45 12.39 22.05
C VAL A 270 -17.46 10.88 22.27
N CYS A 271 -17.75 10.11 21.20
CA CYS A 271 -17.91 8.66 21.30
C CYS A 271 -16.88 7.95 20.42
N SER A 272 -16.34 6.83 20.90
CA SER A 272 -15.52 5.92 20.09
C SER A 272 -16.37 5.17 19.08
N GLN A 273 -15.71 4.48 18.16
CA GLN A 273 -16.34 3.55 17.22
C GLN A 273 -15.89 2.12 17.55
N ASN A 274 -16.84 1.18 17.65
CA ASN A 274 -16.49 -0.21 17.49
C ASN A 274 -16.51 -0.51 15.99
N PHE A 275 -15.36 -0.65 15.41
CA PHE A 275 -15.16 -0.76 13.97
C PHE A 275 -14.81 -2.18 13.59
N ASP A 276 -15.41 -2.70 12.53
CA ASP A 276 -15.09 -3.99 11.94
C ASP A 276 -14.76 -3.90 10.45
N LEU A 277 -13.84 -4.75 9.99
CA LEU A 277 -13.38 -4.84 8.61
C LEU A 277 -13.65 -6.24 8.07
N THR A 278 -14.48 -6.32 7.03
CA THR A 278 -14.78 -7.56 6.32
C THR A 278 -14.21 -7.51 4.90
N ILE A 279 -13.26 -8.39 4.61
CA ILE A 279 -12.71 -8.52 3.25
C ILE A 279 -13.69 -9.34 2.40
N GLN A 280 -14.17 -8.75 1.32
CA GLN A 280 -15.11 -9.35 0.37
C GLN A 280 -14.47 -9.44 -1.02
N ASN A 281 -15.12 -10.19 -1.92
CA ASN A 281 -14.68 -10.23 -3.31
C ASN A 281 -14.79 -8.84 -3.97
N ALA A 282 -13.65 -8.33 -4.45
CA ALA A 282 -13.52 -7.04 -5.12
C ALA A 282 -13.95 -5.82 -4.28
N SER A 283 -14.04 -5.95 -2.95
CA SER A 283 -14.30 -4.83 -2.06
C SER A 283 -13.87 -5.12 -0.62
N ASN A 284 -13.54 -4.07 0.12
CA ASN A 284 -13.34 -4.11 1.56
C ASN A 284 -14.50 -3.39 2.23
N LYS A 285 -15.28 -4.12 3.02
CA LYS A 285 -16.43 -3.57 3.72
C LYS A 285 -16.06 -3.18 5.14
N LEU A 286 -16.39 -1.94 5.51
CA LEU A 286 -16.23 -1.36 6.82
C LEU A 286 -17.60 -1.20 7.46
N ASP A 287 -17.78 -1.72 8.65
CA ASP A 287 -19.00 -1.54 9.45
C ASP A 287 -18.59 -1.04 10.84
N TRP A 288 -19.32 -0.07 11.40
CA TRP A 288 -19.05 0.41 12.75
C TRP A 288 -20.30 0.84 13.46
N GLN A 289 -20.21 0.87 14.79
CA GLN A 289 -21.24 1.39 15.68
C GLN A 289 -20.66 2.55 16.48
N THR A 290 -21.42 3.60 16.61
CA THR A 290 -21.14 4.78 17.42
C THR A 290 -22.44 5.54 17.68
N SER A 291 -22.42 6.51 18.59
CA SER A 291 -23.48 7.50 18.67
C SER A 291 -23.29 8.56 17.59
N VAL A 292 -24.24 8.72 16.71
CA VAL A 292 -24.21 9.77 15.68
C VAL A 292 -24.54 11.17 16.22
N THR A 293 -24.91 11.28 17.50
CA THR A 293 -25.25 12.55 18.14
C THR A 293 -24.05 13.47 18.20
N GLY A 294 -24.16 14.63 17.58
CA GLY A 294 -23.13 15.67 17.58
C GLY A 294 -22.02 15.45 16.55
N ILE A 295 -22.01 14.39 15.76
CA ILE A 295 -21.05 14.20 14.66
C ILE A 295 -21.41 15.18 13.52
N SER A 296 -20.40 15.82 12.92
CA SER A 296 -20.53 16.67 11.73
C SER A 296 -20.22 15.94 10.42
N SER A 297 -19.22 15.08 10.43
CA SER A 297 -18.84 14.24 9.27
C SER A 297 -18.01 13.04 9.73
N VAL A 298 -17.85 12.09 8.81
CA VAL A 298 -17.00 10.91 9.02
C VAL A 298 -15.97 10.85 7.89
N ASP A 299 -14.72 10.56 8.23
CA ASP A 299 -13.66 10.28 7.26
C ASP A 299 -13.24 8.81 7.36
N ILE A 300 -12.91 8.23 6.22
CA ILE A 300 -12.23 6.94 6.17
C ILE A 300 -10.76 7.17 5.79
N ILE A 301 -9.89 6.78 6.69
CA ILE A 301 -8.45 6.77 6.47
C ILE A 301 -8.06 5.41 5.94
N ARG A 302 -7.37 5.38 4.80
CA ARG A 302 -6.83 4.17 4.19
C ARG A 302 -5.32 4.29 4.06
N ASN A 303 -4.55 3.36 4.64
CA ASN A 303 -3.08 3.38 4.63
C ASN A 303 -2.50 4.73 5.08
N SER A 304 -3.06 5.30 6.16
CA SER A 304 -2.70 6.60 6.73
C SER A 304 -3.05 7.83 5.86
N ASN A 305 -3.82 7.67 4.77
CA ASN A 305 -4.30 8.76 3.94
C ASN A 305 -5.81 8.95 4.07
N PRO A 306 -6.33 10.19 4.11
CA PRO A 306 -7.77 10.46 4.15
C PRO A 306 -8.40 10.30 2.76
N ASP A 307 -8.46 9.05 2.26
CA ASP A 307 -8.92 8.76 0.90
C ASP A 307 -10.42 9.08 0.70
N TYR A 308 -11.23 8.99 1.78
CA TYR A 308 -12.68 9.24 1.72
C TYR A 308 -13.11 10.23 2.81
N PRO A 309 -12.85 11.54 2.62
CA PRO A 309 -13.19 12.58 3.59
C PRO A 309 -14.65 13.04 3.48
N ASN A 310 -15.17 13.59 4.58
CA ASN A 310 -16.46 14.29 4.65
C ASN A 310 -17.70 13.45 4.26
N LEU A 311 -17.70 12.17 4.62
CA LEU A 311 -18.91 11.35 4.52
C LEU A 311 -20.00 11.90 5.46
N PRO A 312 -21.29 11.65 5.18
CA PRO A 312 -22.38 12.09 6.03
C PRO A 312 -22.24 11.60 7.48
N ALA A 313 -22.66 12.42 8.44
CA ALA A 313 -22.55 12.14 9.88
C ALA A 313 -23.21 10.83 10.33
N ASN A 314 -24.24 10.38 9.63
CA ASN A 314 -24.96 9.14 9.91
C ASN A 314 -24.44 7.92 9.15
N THR A 315 -23.28 8.03 8.48
CA THR A 315 -22.64 6.88 7.83
C THR A 315 -22.14 5.92 8.91
N LEU A 316 -22.57 4.67 8.83
CA LEU A 316 -22.18 3.57 9.72
C LEU A 316 -21.64 2.35 8.98
N THR A 317 -21.60 2.43 7.66
CA THR A 317 -21.04 1.41 6.78
C THR A 317 -20.41 2.05 5.56
N PHE A 318 -19.35 1.47 5.05
CA PHE A 318 -18.68 1.92 3.84
C PHE A 318 -18.10 0.71 3.10
N SER A 319 -18.11 0.75 1.76
CA SER A 319 -17.52 -0.30 0.94
C SER A 319 -16.47 0.31 0.00
N ASP A 320 -15.23 -0.03 0.22
CA ASP A 320 -14.12 0.37 -0.67
C ASP A 320 -14.01 -0.62 -1.82
N GLY A 321 -14.47 -0.23 -3.01
CA GLY A 321 -14.33 -0.98 -4.26
C GLY A 321 -13.09 -0.59 -5.08
N LEU A 322 -12.33 0.42 -4.66
CA LEU A 322 -11.12 0.86 -5.33
C LEU A 322 -9.89 0.15 -4.74
N ILE A 323 -9.89 -1.16 -4.87
CA ILE A 323 -8.85 -2.03 -4.30
C ILE A 323 -8.17 -2.85 -5.39
N ASP A 324 -6.93 -3.22 -5.15
CA ASP A 324 -6.19 -4.23 -5.91
C ASP A 324 -6.10 -5.53 -5.10
N CYS A 325 -6.03 -6.66 -5.81
CA CYS A 325 -5.84 -7.96 -5.16
C CYS A 325 -4.43 -8.10 -4.56
N LYS A 326 -4.32 -8.92 -3.49
CA LYS A 326 -3.07 -9.21 -2.78
C LYS A 326 -2.43 -7.99 -2.11
N ILE A 327 -3.13 -6.87 -2.03
CA ILE A 327 -2.69 -5.69 -1.30
C ILE A 327 -3.30 -5.71 0.10
N ASN A 328 -2.47 -5.45 1.10
CA ASN A 328 -2.93 -5.28 2.47
C ASN A 328 -3.34 -3.82 2.65
N TYR A 329 -4.63 -3.60 2.93
CA TYR A 329 -5.19 -2.28 3.23
C TYR A 329 -5.50 -2.16 4.71
N CYS A 330 -5.07 -1.05 5.31
CA CYS A 330 -5.36 -0.71 6.69
C CYS A 330 -6.33 0.45 6.73
N TYR A 331 -7.36 0.38 7.58
CA TYR A 331 -8.42 1.38 7.66
C TYR A 331 -8.61 1.87 9.08
N GLN A 332 -8.97 3.16 9.22
CA GLN A 332 -9.48 3.79 10.41
C GLN A 332 -10.71 4.63 10.07
N VAL A 333 -11.66 4.70 10.99
CA VAL A 333 -12.83 5.56 10.92
C VAL A 333 -12.60 6.75 11.83
N VAL A 334 -12.74 7.97 11.32
CA VAL A 334 -12.59 9.22 12.07
C VAL A 334 -13.92 9.96 12.07
N SER A 335 -14.55 10.11 13.24
CA SER A 335 -15.73 10.94 13.42
C SER A 335 -15.31 12.34 13.84
N LYS A 336 -15.77 13.36 13.13
CA LYS A 336 -15.50 14.78 13.39
C LYS A 336 -16.69 15.45 14.04
N TYR A 337 -16.42 16.37 14.98
CA TYR A 337 -17.43 17.10 15.72
C TYR A 337 -17.33 18.63 15.42
N PRO A 338 -18.43 19.39 15.57
CA PRO A 338 -18.47 20.82 15.21
C PRO A 338 -17.47 21.69 15.97
N ASN A 339 -17.07 21.26 17.19
CA ASN A 339 -16.07 21.94 18.03
C ASN A 339 -14.62 21.62 17.65
N GLY A 340 -14.40 20.89 16.56
CA GLY A 340 -13.07 20.46 16.11
C GLY A 340 -12.55 19.20 16.80
N ALA A 341 -13.34 18.58 17.69
CA ALA A 341 -12.96 17.30 18.28
C ALA A 341 -13.01 16.17 17.23
N GLU A 342 -12.12 15.19 17.38
CA GLU A 342 -12.07 14.00 16.53
C GLU A 342 -12.13 12.73 17.39
N SER A 343 -12.82 11.72 16.87
CA SER A 343 -12.75 10.37 17.42
C SER A 343 -12.22 9.40 16.38
N ILE A 344 -11.13 8.72 16.72
CA ILE A 344 -10.35 7.85 15.83
C ILE A 344 -10.49 6.40 16.29
N SER A 345 -10.98 5.53 15.40
CA SER A 345 -11.10 4.09 15.67
C SER A 345 -9.75 3.40 15.79
N LEU A 346 -9.78 2.16 16.27
CA LEU A 346 -8.65 1.25 16.12
C LEU A 346 -8.39 1.00 14.63
N GLU A 347 -7.12 0.85 14.24
CA GLU A 347 -6.76 0.47 12.89
C GLU A 347 -7.00 -1.03 12.68
N LYS A 348 -7.66 -1.40 11.57
CA LYS A 348 -7.82 -2.78 11.14
C LYS A 348 -7.31 -2.96 9.72
N CYS A 349 -6.57 -4.04 9.50
CA CYS A 349 -5.94 -4.35 8.22
C CYS A 349 -6.42 -5.70 7.67
N GLY A 350 -6.46 -5.79 6.34
CA GLY A 350 -6.78 -7.04 5.67
C GLY A 350 -6.26 -7.08 4.23
N THR A 351 -5.89 -8.28 3.77
CA THR A 351 -5.41 -8.48 2.41
C THR A 351 -6.59 -8.71 1.47
N SER A 352 -6.77 -7.82 0.53
CA SER A 352 -7.86 -7.86 -0.46
C SER A 352 -7.65 -8.96 -1.50
N PHE A 353 -8.77 -9.49 -2.00
CA PHE A 353 -8.79 -10.45 -3.10
C PHE A 353 -9.84 -10.06 -4.14
N ILE A 354 -9.58 -10.43 -5.39
CA ILE A 354 -10.53 -10.27 -6.50
C ILE A 354 -10.64 -11.63 -7.19
N ARG A 355 -11.80 -12.27 -7.08
CA ARG A 355 -12.12 -13.50 -7.79
C ARG A 355 -13.05 -13.17 -8.94
N ASN A 356 -12.59 -13.43 -10.15
CA ASN A 356 -13.37 -13.32 -11.38
C ASN A 356 -13.03 -14.51 -12.28
N ASN A 357 -13.76 -14.64 -13.40
CA ASN A 357 -13.46 -15.62 -14.44
C ASN A 357 -12.93 -14.85 -15.65
N PRO A 358 -11.59 -14.73 -15.81
CA PRO A 358 -11.03 -14.03 -16.95
C PRO A 358 -11.44 -14.71 -18.27
N THR A 359 -11.65 -13.90 -19.31
CA THR A 359 -12.00 -14.42 -20.64
C THR A 359 -10.86 -15.26 -21.21
N GLY A 360 -11.19 -16.37 -21.87
CA GLY A 360 -10.20 -17.20 -22.54
C GLY A 360 -9.62 -16.52 -23.78
N ILE A 361 -8.48 -17.01 -24.26
CA ILE A 361 -7.86 -16.58 -25.50
C ILE A 361 -8.75 -16.98 -26.67
N THR A 362 -9.12 -16.04 -27.53
CA THR A 362 -10.06 -16.28 -28.63
C THR A 362 -9.42 -16.29 -30.01
N ASN A 363 -8.28 -15.64 -30.18
CA ASN A 363 -7.60 -15.51 -31.47
C ASN A 363 -6.11 -15.78 -31.29
N THR A 364 -5.63 -16.84 -31.93
CA THR A 364 -4.24 -17.24 -31.94
C THR A 364 -3.79 -17.46 -33.37
N THR A 365 -2.67 -16.89 -33.77
CA THR A 365 -2.02 -17.12 -35.04
C THR A 365 -0.91 -18.14 -34.86
N ALA A 366 -0.80 -19.12 -35.78
CA ALA A 366 0.24 -20.15 -35.75
C ALA A 366 1.08 -20.08 -37.00
N VAL A 367 2.40 -20.02 -36.84
CA VAL A 367 3.38 -20.07 -37.95
C VAL A 367 4.28 -21.27 -37.73
N VAL A 368 4.34 -22.16 -38.73
CA VAL A 368 5.25 -23.32 -38.68
C VAL A 368 6.50 -22.99 -39.50
N GLU A 369 7.66 -23.04 -38.84
CA GLU A 369 8.94 -22.77 -39.46
C GLU A 369 10.05 -23.66 -38.88
N ASN A 370 10.86 -24.27 -39.72
CA ASN A 370 11.98 -25.13 -39.30
C ASN A 370 11.59 -26.20 -38.26
N GLU A 371 10.47 -26.87 -38.47
CA GLU A 371 9.89 -27.86 -37.54
C GLU A 371 9.47 -27.31 -36.18
N ASN A 372 9.40 -25.98 -36.01
CA ASN A 372 8.87 -25.30 -34.83
C ASN A 372 7.49 -24.73 -35.12
N ALA A 373 6.62 -24.70 -34.12
CA ALA A 373 5.34 -24.00 -34.17
C ALA A 373 5.37 -22.76 -33.26
N LEU A 374 5.41 -21.59 -33.87
CA LEU A 374 5.26 -20.32 -33.15
C LEU A 374 3.78 -19.97 -33.07
N LEU A 375 3.28 -19.87 -31.84
CA LEU A 375 1.93 -19.41 -31.50
C LEU A 375 2.02 -17.97 -31.00
N THR A 376 1.17 -17.09 -31.52
CA THR A 376 1.00 -15.72 -31.05
C THR A 376 -0.47 -15.41 -30.85
N TRP A 377 -0.84 -14.69 -29.79
CA TRP A 377 -2.24 -14.40 -29.51
C TRP A 377 -2.46 -12.97 -29.01
N ILE A 378 -3.69 -12.51 -29.10
CA ILE A 378 -4.10 -11.20 -28.60
C ILE A 378 -4.68 -11.40 -27.21
N GLN A 379 -4.11 -10.69 -26.21
CA GLN A 379 -4.60 -10.65 -24.84
C GLN A 379 -5.64 -9.56 -24.68
N ASP A 380 -6.74 -9.86 -23.98
CA ASP A 380 -7.71 -8.87 -23.56
C ASP A 380 -7.05 -7.91 -22.55
N PRO A 381 -6.97 -6.60 -22.84
CA PRO A 381 -6.30 -5.63 -21.99
C PRO A 381 -6.99 -5.43 -20.61
N ALA A 382 -8.23 -5.88 -20.45
CA ALA A 382 -8.94 -5.85 -19.17
C ALA A 382 -8.33 -6.79 -18.12
N PHE A 383 -7.55 -7.79 -18.55
CA PHE A 383 -6.90 -8.75 -17.69
C PHE A 383 -5.39 -8.71 -17.90
N VAL A 384 -4.63 -8.64 -16.83
CA VAL A 384 -3.17 -8.62 -16.87
C VAL A 384 -2.64 -9.99 -16.48
N PRO A 385 -2.21 -10.82 -17.46
CA PRO A 385 -1.66 -12.14 -17.19
C PRO A 385 -0.30 -12.03 -16.51
N THR A 386 -0.04 -12.94 -15.59
CA THR A 386 1.29 -13.16 -15.02
C THR A 386 1.99 -14.33 -15.69
N GLU A 387 1.21 -15.31 -16.17
CA GLU A 387 1.71 -16.52 -16.80
C GLU A 387 0.65 -17.13 -17.73
N TYR A 388 1.06 -17.59 -18.89
CA TYR A 388 0.26 -18.41 -19.81
C TYR A 388 0.69 -19.88 -19.69
N ASN A 389 -0.28 -20.80 -19.69
CA ASN A 389 -0.04 -22.23 -19.75
C ASN A 389 -0.47 -22.72 -21.13
N ILE A 390 0.43 -23.39 -21.84
CA ILE A 390 0.21 -23.91 -23.18
C ILE A 390 0.12 -25.45 -23.09
N PHE A 391 -1.00 -25.98 -23.52
CA PHE A 391 -1.25 -27.42 -23.56
C PHE A 391 -1.21 -27.91 -24.98
N LYS A 392 -0.64 -29.08 -25.22
CA LYS A 392 -0.52 -29.74 -26.54
C LYS A 392 -1.22 -31.08 -26.53
N SER A 393 -1.90 -31.37 -27.64
CA SER A 393 -2.45 -32.68 -27.97
C SER A 393 -1.94 -33.11 -29.34
N ASN A 394 -1.60 -34.37 -29.51
CA ASN A 394 -1.24 -34.97 -30.77
C ASN A 394 -2.32 -35.97 -31.22
N ASN A 395 -2.69 -35.92 -32.50
CA ASN A 395 -3.63 -36.84 -33.12
C ASN A 395 -4.96 -37.00 -32.36
N GLN A 396 -5.53 -35.86 -31.91
CA GLN A 396 -6.78 -35.78 -31.15
C GLN A 396 -6.75 -36.50 -29.78
N GLY A 397 -5.57 -36.71 -29.19
CA GLY A 397 -5.40 -37.27 -27.86
C GLY A 397 -5.72 -36.25 -26.76
N ALA A 398 -5.41 -36.60 -25.52
CA ALA A 398 -5.52 -35.68 -24.36
C ALA A 398 -4.54 -34.52 -24.49
N PHE A 399 -4.93 -33.36 -23.89
CA PHE A 399 -4.07 -32.20 -23.80
C PHE A 399 -3.19 -32.29 -22.55
N PHE A 400 -1.89 -32.12 -22.70
CA PHE A 400 -0.91 -32.09 -21.62
C PHE A 400 -0.15 -30.77 -21.64
N LEU A 401 0.28 -30.30 -20.48
CA LEU A 401 1.07 -29.07 -20.38
C LEU A 401 2.36 -29.22 -21.19
N GLN A 402 2.52 -28.41 -22.22
CA GLN A 402 3.68 -28.37 -23.09
C GLN A 402 4.72 -27.38 -22.59
N GLY A 403 4.25 -26.23 -22.07
CA GLY A 403 5.13 -25.19 -21.58
C GLY A 403 4.37 -24.01 -21.01
N LYS A 404 5.14 -23.00 -20.60
CA LYS A 404 4.65 -21.76 -20.03
C LYS A 404 5.30 -20.55 -20.69
N SER A 405 4.61 -19.41 -20.70
CA SER A 405 5.13 -18.16 -21.24
C SER A 405 4.68 -16.98 -20.36
N THR A 406 5.48 -15.93 -20.29
CA THR A 406 5.11 -14.64 -19.68
C THR A 406 4.71 -13.59 -20.72
N ALA A 407 4.91 -13.91 -22.00
CA ALA A 407 4.53 -13.07 -23.13
C ALA A 407 3.38 -13.72 -23.92
N PRO A 408 2.59 -12.98 -24.72
CA PRO A 408 1.51 -13.54 -25.54
C PRO A 408 2.01 -14.28 -26.78
N GLN A 409 3.03 -15.10 -26.61
CA GLN A 409 3.62 -15.97 -27.62
C GLN A 409 4.27 -17.21 -27.00
N PHE A 410 4.37 -18.28 -27.80
CA PHE A 410 5.05 -19.50 -27.40
C PHE A 410 5.62 -20.22 -28.63
N SER A 411 6.88 -20.66 -28.57
CA SER A 411 7.52 -21.49 -29.61
C SER A 411 7.61 -22.94 -29.14
N ASP A 412 6.95 -23.83 -29.85
CA ASP A 412 7.06 -25.27 -29.61
C ASP A 412 8.14 -25.87 -30.51
N GLU A 413 9.32 -26.07 -29.95
CA GLU A 413 10.47 -26.72 -30.64
C GLU A 413 10.31 -28.23 -30.78
N THR A 414 9.27 -28.81 -30.19
CA THR A 414 8.95 -30.24 -30.29
C THR A 414 7.83 -30.51 -31.30
N TYR A 415 7.43 -29.49 -32.08
CA TYR A 415 6.44 -29.65 -33.13
C TYR A 415 6.95 -30.62 -34.21
N SER A 416 6.07 -31.49 -34.70
CA SER A 416 6.41 -32.40 -35.78
C SER A 416 5.27 -32.49 -36.78
N THR A 417 5.62 -32.44 -38.07
CA THR A 417 4.68 -32.65 -39.16
C THR A 417 4.24 -34.12 -39.31
N ALA A 418 4.84 -35.05 -38.55
CA ALA A 418 4.42 -36.47 -38.55
C ALA A 418 3.08 -36.67 -37.79
N SER A 419 2.65 -35.71 -36.95
CA SER A 419 1.41 -35.78 -36.19
C SER A 419 0.56 -34.52 -36.38
N ASN A 420 -0.75 -34.62 -36.18
CA ASN A 420 -1.63 -33.47 -36.09
C ASN A 420 -1.57 -32.92 -34.68
N SER A 421 -0.83 -31.85 -34.47
CA SER A 421 -0.71 -31.18 -33.16
C SER A 421 -1.74 -30.07 -33.06
N CYS A 422 -2.44 -30.03 -31.92
CA CYS A 422 -3.32 -28.92 -31.54
C CYS A 422 -2.96 -28.41 -30.15
N TYR A 423 -3.22 -27.16 -29.90
CA TYR A 423 -2.90 -26.48 -28.65
C TYR A 423 -4.14 -25.90 -27.99
N LYS A 424 -4.09 -25.72 -26.67
CA LYS A 424 -4.99 -24.89 -25.90
C LYS A 424 -4.19 -23.99 -24.99
N ILE A 425 -4.71 -22.82 -24.71
CA ILE A 425 -4.02 -21.83 -23.87
C ILE A 425 -4.99 -21.36 -22.80
N ASN A 426 -4.54 -21.31 -21.56
CA ASN A 426 -5.13 -20.50 -20.52
C ASN A 426 -4.07 -19.61 -19.89
N TYR A 427 -4.47 -18.66 -19.05
CA TYR A 427 -3.54 -17.81 -18.33
C TYR A 427 -4.01 -17.62 -16.89
N VAL A 428 -3.05 -17.23 -16.04
CA VAL A 428 -3.28 -16.82 -14.66
C VAL A 428 -3.05 -15.32 -14.57
N ASP A 429 -3.98 -14.58 -13.97
CA ASP A 429 -3.85 -13.14 -13.76
C ASP A 429 -3.07 -12.81 -12.45
N LYS A 430 -2.85 -11.50 -12.18
CA LYS A 430 -2.17 -11.05 -10.96
C LYS A 430 -2.90 -11.45 -9.66
N CYS A 431 -4.18 -11.80 -9.77
CA CYS A 431 -5.04 -12.18 -8.63
C CYS A 431 -5.16 -13.70 -8.45
N ASP A 432 -4.37 -14.50 -9.15
CA ASP A 432 -4.41 -15.96 -9.23
C ASP A 432 -5.71 -16.52 -9.84
N ASN A 433 -6.47 -15.72 -10.57
CA ASN A 433 -7.60 -16.23 -11.33
C ASN A 433 -7.09 -16.88 -12.61
N THR A 434 -7.60 -18.09 -12.90
CA THR A 434 -7.27 -18.82 -14.12
C THR A 434 -8.38 -18.59 -15.16
N SER A 435 -8.00 -18.23 -16.37
CA SER A 435 -8.95 -18.08 -17.48
C SER A 435 -9.52 -19.43 -17.92
N ALA A 436 -10.64 -19.40 -18.64
CA ALA A 436 -11.07 -20.55 -19.41
C ALA A 436 -9.97 -20.93 -20.44
N GLU A 437 -9.89 -22.23 -20.76
CA GLU A 437 -9.06 -22.69 -21.88
C GLU A 437 -9.58 -22.12 -23.21
N SER A 438 -8.66 -21.80 -24.11
CA SER A 438 -9.01 -21.45 -25.49
C SER A 438 -9.68 -22.61 -26.21
N SER A 439 -10.37 -22.32 -27.32
CA SER A 439 -10.69 -23.33 -28.32
C SER A 439 -9.39 -24.00 -28.84
N PRO A 440 -9.46 -25.23 -29.35
CA PRO A 440 -8.27 -25.87 -29.96
C PRO A 440 -7.67 -25.01 -31.07
N ILE A 441 -6.34 -24.87 -31.04
CA ILE A 441 -5.53 -24.13 -32.03
C ILE A 441 -4.71 -25.18 -32.76
N CYS A 442 -5.05 -25.44 -34.04
CA CYS A 442 -4.37 -26.45 -34.81
C CYS A 442 -3.63 -25.79 -35.99
N PRO A 443 -2.29 -25.70 -35.93
CA PRO A 443 -1.49 -25.18 -37.04
C PRO A 443 -1.78 -25.91 -38.36
N ILE A 444 -1.58 -25.21 -39.46
CA ILE A 444 -1.74 -25.82 -40.80
C ILE A 444 -0.60 -26.81 -41.04
N ARG A 445 -0.95 -28.07 -41.22
CA ARG A 445 -0.02 -29.14 -41.61
C ARG A 445 -0.21 -29.43 -43.08
N LEU A 446 0.76 -29.00 -43.90
CA LEU A 446 0.79 -29.23 -45.32
C LEU A 446 1.47 -30.56 -45.62
N THR A 447 0.84 -31.38 -46.46
CA THR A 447 1.37 -32.63 -47.00
C THR A 447 1.19 -32.65 -48.52
N TYR A 448 1.91 -33.54 -49.23
CA TYR A 448 1.75 -33.69 -50.66
C TYR A 448 1.83 -35.15 -51.12
N THR A 449 1.28 -35.38 -52.28
CA THR A 449 1.53 -36.57 -53.07
C THR A 449 1.98 -36.16 -54.49
N LEU A 450 2.90 -36.92 -55.12
CA LEU A 450 3.40 -36.67 -56.44
C LEU A 450 2.95 -37.80 -57.36
N SER A 451 2.27 -37.47 -58.48
CA SER A 451 1.89 -38.43 -59.48
C SER A 451 3.09 -38.78 -60.38
N SER A 452 2.99 -39.90 -61.18
CA SER A 452 3.99 -40.27 -62.19
C SER A 452 4.15 -39.22 -63.28
N GLY A 453 3.16 -38.34 -63.44
CA GLY A 453 3.19 -37.24 -64.43
C GLY A 453 3.71 -35.91 -63.82
N ASN A 454 4.29 -35.93 -62.65
CA ASN A 454 4.75 -34.74 -61.93
C ASN A 454 3.65 -33.75 -61.48
N GLU A 455 2.37 -34.16 -61.47
CA GLU A 455 1.30 -33.39 -60.85
C GLU A 455 1.45 -33.49 -59.32
N VAL A 456 1.44 -32.36 -58.65
CA VAL A 456 1.56 -32.26 -57.18
C VAL A 456 0.18 -32.05 -56.57
N THR A 457 -0.28 -33.01 -55.81
CA THR A 457 -1.50 -32.83 -55.02
C THR A 457 -1.10 -32.43 -53.60
N LEU A 458 -1.43 -31.22 -53.21
CA LEU A 458 -1.26 -30.63 -51.89
C LEU A 458 -2.52 -30.85 -51.05
N THR A 459 -2.34 -31.21 -49.80
CA THR A 459 -3.47 -31.38 -48.83
C THR A 459 -3.07 -30.86 -47.48
N TRP A 460 -3.98 -30.17 -46.80
CA TRP A 460 -3.77 -29.64 -45.45
C TRP A 460 -5.04 -29.73 -44.62
N ASN A 461 -4.89 -29.63 -43.29
CA ASN A 461 -6.04 -29.52 -42.38
C ASN A 461 -6.58 -28.09 -42.32
N ASP A 462 -7.84 -27.95 -41.91
CA ASP A 462 -8.39 -26.64 -41.57
C ASP A 462 -7.56 -26.00 -40.47
N TYR A 463 -7.30 -24.70 -40.59
CA TYR A 463 -6.71 -23.92 -39.51
C TYR A 463 -7.74 -23.63 -38.45
N LEU A 464 -7.43 -24.00 -37.22
CA LEU A 464 -8.22 -23.67 -36.02
C LEU A 464 -7.38 -22.81 -35.12
N GLY A 465 -7.85 -21.62 -34.81
CA GLY A 465 -7.15 -20.65 -33.94
C GLY A 465 -7.86 -19.30 -33.87
N TRP A 466 -8.75 -19.02 -34.80
CA TRP A 466 -9.50 -17.76 -34.87
C TRP A 466 -11.00 -17.98 -34.66
N LEU A 467 -11.59 -17.14 -33.82
CA LEU A 467 -13.04 -17.22 -33.50
C LEU A 467 -13.91 -17.04 -34.77
N ALA A 468 -13.55 -16.10 -35.62
CA ALA A 468 -14.27 -15.82 -36.86
C ALA A 468 -13.91 -16.79 -38.00
N GLY A 469 -12.98 -17.74 -37.78
CA GLY A 469 -12.52 -18.71 -38.77
C GLY A 469 -11.64 -18.13 -39.88
N VAL A 470 -11.41 -18.96 -40.87
CA VAL A 470 -10.61 -18.63 -42.06
C VAL A 470 -11.49 -18.01 -43.13
N LEU A 471 -11.08 -16.89 -43.71
CA LEU A 471 -11.71 -16.27 -44.89
C LEU A 471 -11.34 -17.04 -46.16
N ARG A 472 -10.08 -17.39 -46.31
CA ARG A 472 -9.54 -18.12 -47.48
C ARG A 472 -8.16 -18.66 -47.20
N TYR A 473 -7.74 -19.63 -47.98
CA TYR A 473 -6.38 -20.10 -48.07
C TYR A 473 -5.71 -19.60 -49.37
N ARG A 474 -4.42 -19.26 -49.25
CA ARG A 474 -3.52 -18.96 -50.38
C ARG A 474 -2.37 -19.96 -50.34
N VAL A 475 -2.04 -20.54 -51.51
CA VAL A 475 -0.91 -21.45 -51.68
C VAL A 475 0.16 -20.75 -52.49
N ASP A 476 1.35 -20.65 -51.95
CA ASP A 476 2.52 -20.07 -52.61
C ASP A 476 3.49 -21.19 -53.01
N LYS A 477 3.97 -21.11 -54.25
CA LYS A 477 4.97 -22.00 -54.83
C LYS A 477 6.29 -21.26 -55.01
N TYR A 478 7.37 -21.87 -54.59
CA TYR A 478 8.72 -21.30 -54.62
C TYR A 478 9.66 -22.22 -55.42
N ASN A 479 10.70 -21.61 -56.02
CA ASN A 479 11.80 -22.37 -56.60
C ASN A 479 12.82 -22.80 -55.54
N ARG A 480 13.85 -23.57 -55.94
CA ARG A 480 14.93 -24.03 -55.06
C ARG A 480 15.69 -22.89 -54.35
N ALA A 481 15.73 -21.69 -54.94
CA ALA A 481 16.36 -20.51 -54.35
C ALA A 481 15.45 -19.75 -53.38
N GLY A 482 14.23 -20.22 -53.12
CA GLY A 482 13.25 -19.57 -52.26
C GLY A 482 12.51 -18.40 -52.90
N LEU A 483 12.65 -18.19 -54.23
CA LEU A 483 11.92 -17.14 -54.93
C LEU A 483 10.49 -17.58 -55.23
N LEU A 484 9.52 -16.71 -54.98
CA LEU A 484 8.11 -16.96 -55.30
C LEU A 484 7.90 -17.11 -56.80
N ILE A 485 7.36 -18.26 -57.24
CA ILE A 485 7.01 -18.54 -58.62
C ILE A 485 5.55 -18.21 -58.91
N LYS A 486 4.65 -18.61 -57.98
CA LYS A 486 3.21 -18.51 -58.17
C LYS A 486 2.47 -18.43 -56.85
N SER A 487 1.42 -17.64 -56.79
CA SER A 487 0.44 -17.61 -55.70
C SER A 487 -0.93 -17.99 -56.23
N VAL A 488 -1.62 -18.87 -55.55
CA VAL A 488 -2.97 -19.32 -55.91
C VAL A 488 -3.91 -19.12 -54.71
N ASP A 489 -4.99 -18.37 -54.92
CA ASP A 489 -6.08 -18.27 -53.95
C ASP A 489 -7.03 -19.46 -54.20
N VAL A 490 -7.27 -20.25 -53.18
CA VAL A 490 -8.09 -21.47 -53.30
C VAL A 490 -9.41 -21.38 -52.50
N GLY A 491 -9.75 -20.17 -52.00
CA GLY A 491 -10.92 -20.00 -51.16
C GLY A 491 -10.80 -20.85 -49.89
N ASN A 492 -11.85 -21.57 -49.56
CA ASN A 492 -11.90 -22.44 -48.38
C ASN A 492 -11.49 -23.90 -48.65
N ALA A 493 -10.96 -24.18 -49.83
CA ALA A 493 -10.49 -25.53 -50.14
C ALA A 493 -9.25 -25.89 -49.30
N THR A 494 -9.13 -27.14 -48.91
CA THR A 494 -8.00 -27.70 -48.15
C THR A 494 -7.15 -28.64 -48.99
N THR A 495 -7.31 -28.54 -50.34
CA THR A 495 -6.51 -29.28 -51.31
C THR A 495 -6.30 -28.45 -52.56
N LEU A 496 -5.17 -28.63 -53.21
CA LEU A 496 -4.83 -28.04 -54.51
C LEU A 496 -4.04 -29.04 -55.34
N VAL A 497 -4.45 -29.23 -56.60
CA VAL A 497 -3.66 -30.00 -57.58
C VAL A 497 -2.92 -29.02 -58.47
N ASP A 498 -1.60 -28.98 -58.34
CA ASP A 498 -0.71 -28.23 -59.24
C ASP A 498 -0.34 -29.08 -60.42
N LYS A 499 -0.96 -28.80 -61.58
CA LYS A 499 -0.73 -29.43 -62.86
C LYS A 499 0.27 -28.68 -63.76
N ASP A 500 0.95 -27.70 -63.19
CA ASP A 500 1.84 -26.80 -63.92
C ASP A 500 3.08 -27.53 -64.36
N ILE A 501 3.22 -27.69 -65.71
CA ILE A 501 4.37 -28.31 -66.38
C ILE A 501 5.49 -27.25 -66.42
N ASP A 502 6.19 -27.10 -65.29
CA ASP A 502 7.38 -26.26 -65.24
C ASP A 502 8.62 -27.11 -65.59
N ASN A 503 9.20 -26.84 -66.74
CA ASN A 503 10.37 -27.54 -67.22
C ASN A 503 11.70 -27.01 -66.66
N VAL A 504 11.66 -25.93 -65.94
CA VAL A 504 12.85 -25.24 -65.41
C VAL A 504 13.07 -25.60 -63.90
N ASN A 505 12.00 -25.70 -63.12
CA ASN A 505 12.09 -25.93 -61.70
C ASN A 505 11.74 -27.38 -61.32
N GLN A 506 12.76 -28.26 -61.29
CA GLN A 506 12.62 -29.64 -60.82
C GLN A 506 12.29 -29.73 -59.35
N ILE A 507 12.92 -28.87 -58.52
CA ILE A 507 12.72 -28.78 -57.08
C ILE A 507 11.88 -27.54 -56.81
N VAL A 508 10.71 -27.75 -56.23
CA VAL A 508 9.78 -26.68 -55.84
C VAL A 508 9.33 -26.87 -54.41
N SER A 509 9.11 -25.77 -53.71
CA SER A 509 8.55 -25.82 -52.37
C SER A 509 7.18 -25.14 -52.37
N TYR A 510 6.30 -25.61 -51.47
CA TYR A 510 4.98 -25.04 -51.28
C TYR A 510 4.76 -24.65 -49.83
N ARG A 511 3.95 -23.62 -49.64
CA ARG A 511 3.51 -23.15 -48.34
C ARG A 511 2.07 -22.65 -48.41
N VAL A 512 1.28 -22.90 -47.35
CA VAL A 512 -0.12 -22.48 -47.25
C VAL A 512 -0.25 -21.37 -46.26
N PHE A 513 -1.02 -20.35 -46.60
CA PHE A 513 -1.34 -19.20 -45.80
C PHE A 513 -2.85 -19.17 -45.56
N ALA A 514 -3.29 -19.26 -44.31
CA ALA A 514 -4.66 -18.96 -43.95
C ALA A 514 -4.79 -17.45 -43.67
N ILE A 515 -5.82 -16.85 -44.21
CA ILE A 515 -6.18 -15.45 -44.03
C ILE A 515 -7.43 -15.40 -43.13
N ALA A 516 -7.37 -14.64 -42.05
CA ALA A 516 -8.46 -14.56 -41.08
C ALA A 516 -9.72 -13.89 -41.66
N ASN A 517 -10.87 -14.37 -41.25
CA ASN A 517 -12.17 -13.72 -41.56
C ASN A 517 -12.45 -12.56 -40.54
N GLN A 518 -11.41 -11.80 -40.17
CA GLN A 518 -11.49 -10.68 -39.28
C GLN A 518 -10.42 -9.66 -39.66
N SER A 519 -10.85 -8.44 -39.98
CA SER A 519 -9.96 -7.40 -40.51
C SER A 519 -8.88 -6.91 -39.51
N SER A 520 -9.11 -7.11 -38.20
CA SER A 520 -8.12 -6.78 -37.16
C SER A 520 -6.97 -7.79 -37.04
N LEU A 521 -7.09 -8.97 -37.69
CA LEU A 521 -6.05 -9.99 -37.72
C LEU A 521 -5.36 -9.93 -39.08
N THR A 522 -4.27 -9.19 -39.18
CA THR A 522 -3.54 -8.94 -40.43
C THR A 522 -2.52 -10.04 -40.74
N ASP A 523 -2.00 -10.71 -39.73
CA ASP A 523 -0.98 -11.73 -39.89
C ASP A 523 -1.59 -13.08 -40.22
N PRO A 524 -1.16 -13.72 -41.32
CA PRO A 524 -1.68 -15.02 -41.70
C PRO A 524 -1.14 -16.11 -40.77
N SER A 525 -1.91 -17.18 -40.62
CA SER A 525 -1.36 -18.45 -40.14
C SER A 525 -0.69 -19.18 -41.28
N ILE A 526 0.48 -19.76 -41.02
CA ILE A 526 1.37 -20.24 -42.08
C ILE A 526 1.77 -21.69 -41.81
N SER A 527 1.65 -22.56 -42.83
CA SER A 527 2.01 -23.97 -42.76
C SER A 527 3.53 -24.22 -42.72
N ASN A 528 3.92 -25.46 -42.48
CA ASN A 528 5.24 -25.97 -42.84
C ASN A 528 5.50 -25.83 -44.35
N TYR A 529 6.77 -25.81 -44.73
CA TYR A 529 7.18 -26.06 -46.12
C TYR A 529 7.07 -27.53 -46.45
N VAL A 530 6.68 -27.83 -47.69
CA VAL A 530 6.90 -29.12 -48.31
C VAL A 530 7.77 -28.92 -49.54
N GLU A 531 8.87 -29.67 -49.62
CA GLU A 531 9.74 -29.65 -50.77
C GLU A 531 9.43 -30.86 -51.65
N VAL A 532 9.22 -30.64 -52.97
CA VAL A 532 8.82 -31.64 -53.96
C VAL A 532 9.91 -31.78 -55.00
N TYR A 533 10.41 -32.98 -55.13
CA TYR A 533 11.36 -33.37 -56.17
C TYR A 533 10.62 -34.03 -57.34
N LYS A 534 10.47 -33.31 -58.42
CA LYS A 534 9.85 -33.85 -59.65
C LYS A 534 10.80 -34.86 -60.34
N THR A 535 10.23 -35.93 -60.78
CA THR A 535 11.01 -36.99 -61.48
C THR A 535 11.32 -36.63 -62.94
N VAL A 536 12.46 -37.11 -63.46
CA VAL A 536 12.78 -37.01 -64.87
C VAL A 536 11.84 -37.90 -65.68
N ASN A 537 11.07 -37.32 -66.57
CA ASN A 537 10.27 -38.06 -67.55
C ASN A 537 11.02 -38.09 -68.89
N LEU A 538 11.40 -39.28 -69.28
CA LEU A 538 12.17 -39.48 -70.55
C LEU A 538 11.24 -40.00 -71.65
N PHE A 539 11.39 -39.40 -72.82
CA PHE A 539 10.70 -39.79 -74.06
C PHE A 539 11.74 -40.21 -75.04
N TYR A 540 11.54 -41.36 -75.65
CA TYR A 540 12.39 -41.92 -76.68
C TYR A 540 11.56 -42.64 -77.74
N PRO A 541 11.79 -42.39 -79.03
CA PRO A 541 11.06 -43.09 -80.08
C PRO A 541 11.47 -44.57 -80.13
N THR A 542 10.55 -45.45 -80.53
CA THR A 542 10.82 -46.87 -80.73
C THR A 542 11.31 -47.18 -82.14
N ALA A 543 11.12 -46.22 -83.05
CA ALA A 543 11.61 -46.29 -84.44
C ALA A 543 11.82 -44.86 -84.98
N PHE A 544 12.69 -44.70 -85.95
CA PHE A 544 12.89 -43.44 -86.70
C PHE A 544 13.27 -43.74 -88.15
N THR A 545 13.07 -42.76 -89.08
CA THR A 545 13.23 -42.90 -90.50
C THR A 545 13.94 -41.68 -91.05
N PRO A 546 15.28 -41.70 -91.23
CA PRO A 546 16.04 -40.56 -91.72
C PRO A 546 15.96 -40.52 -93.28
N ASP A 547 14.83 -40.03 -93.80
CA ASP A 547 14.57 -39.93 -95.28
C ASP A 547 14.32 -38.47 -95.72
N ASN A 548 14.46 -37.51 -94.84
CA ASN A 548 14.23 -36.07 -95.00
C ASN A 548 12.80 -35.73 -95.52
N LYS A 549 11.79 -36.56 -95.21
CA LYS A 549 10.40 -36.40 -95.72
C LYS A 549 9.39 -36.21 -94.58
N GLY A 550 9.81 -36.30 -93.34
CA GLY A 550 8.97 -36.22 -92.19
C GLY A 550 9.32 -35.05 -91.27
N PRO A 551 8.62 -34.94 -90.09
CA PRO A 551 9.03 -34.03 -89.00
C PRO A 551 10.42 -34.43 -88.52
N ILE A 552 11.25 -33.45 -88.12
CA ILE A 552 12.62 -33.64 -87.66
C ILE A 552 12.75 -34.67 -86.52
N GLU A 553 11.73 -34.81 -85.73
CA GLU A 553 11.65 -35.75 -84.61
C GLU A 553 11.66 -37.21 -85.05
N ASN A 554 11.20 -37.47 -86.28
CA ASN A 554 11.20 -38.82 -86.89
C ASN A 554 12.46 -39.10 -87.67
N GLU A 555 13.27 -38.10 -87.98
CA GLU A 555 14.51 -38.23 -88.81
C GLU A 555 15.71 -38.66 -87.96
N VAL A 556 15.60 -38.55 -86.64
CA VAL A 556 16.70 -38.85 -85.72
C VAL A 556 16.22 -39.66 -84.54
N PHE A 557 17.08 -40.45 -83.95
CA PHE A 557 16.84 -41.02 -82.60
C PHE A 557 17.41 -40.10 -81.54
N ASN A 558 16.54 -39.57 -80.71
CA ASN A 558 16.90 -38.71 -79.60
C ASN A 558 16.14 -39.12 -78.36
N ILE A 559 16.80 -38.99 -77.23
CA ILE A 559 16.15 -39.05 -75.91
C ILE A 559 15.89 -37.63 -75.45
N SER A 560 14.63 -37.31 -75.31
CA SER A 560 14.17 -36.03 -74.83
C SER A 560 13.46 -36.19 -73.47
N GLY A 561 13.24 -35.12 -72.72
CA GLY A 561 12.53 -35.18 -71.47
C GLY A 561 12.65 -33.90 -70.66
N GLN A 562 11.98 -33.90 -69.49
CA GLN A 562 12.03 -32.79 -68.57
C GLN A 562 13.21 -32.96 -67.60
N PHE A 563 13.80 -31.84 -67.17
CA PHE A 563 14.84 -31.75 -66.16
C PHE A 563 16.17 -32.46 -66.46
N ILE A 564 16.48 -32.75 -67.72
CA ILE A 564 17.75 -33.35 -68.09
C ILE A 564 18.86 -32.29 -68.07
N ASP A 565 19.86 -32.44 -67.23
CA ASP A 565 21.09 -31.63 -67.22
C ASP A 565 22.14 -32.22 -68.13
N LYS A 566 22.44 -33.51 -68.01
CA LYS A 566 23.37 -34.22 -68.89
C LYS A 566 22.76 -35.49 -69.40
N LEU A 567 23.09 -35.82 -70.64
CA LEU A 567 22.68 -37.06 -71.33
C LEU A 567 23.89 -37.67 -72.06
N GLU A 568 24.30 -38.83 -71.63
CA GLU A 568 25.26 -39.66 -72.38
C GLU A 568 24.46 -40.75 -73.08
N LEU A 569 24.48 -40.76 -74.38
CA LEU A 569 23.79 -41.74 -75.24
C LEU A 569 24.81 -42.60 -75.97
N SER A 570 24.68 -43.91 -75.81
CA SER A 570 25.45 -44.89 -76.54
C SER A 570 24.51 -45.80 -77.35
N ILE A 571 24.77 -46.02 -78.65
CA ILE A 571 23.99 -46.92 -79.49
C ILE A 571 24.91 -48.02 -80.00
N PHE A 572 24.41 -49.24 -79.96
CA PHE A 572 25.14 -50.42 -80.28
C PHE A 572 24.40 -51.20 -81.37
N ASP A 573 25.16 -51.86 -82.24
CA ASP A 573 24.60 -52.82 -83.20
C ASP A 573 24.21 -54.14 -82.49
N ARG A 574 23.65 -55.10 -83.24
CA ARG A 574 23.24 -56.42 -82.73
C ARG A 574 24.40 -57.27 -82.19
N TRP A 575 25.64 -56.91 -82.55
CA TRP A 575 26.85 -57.60 -82.14
C TRP A 575 27.51 -56.96 -80.86
N GLY A 576 26.96 -55.85 -80.41
CA GLY A 576 27.48 -55.12 -79.28
C GLY A 576 28.56 -54.08 -79.60
N SER A 577 28.78 -53.81 -80.91
CA SER A 577 29.73 -52.78 -81.33
C SER A 577 29.12 -51.39 -81.13
N LEU A 578 29.85 -50.46 -80.53
CA LEU A 578 29.44 -49.06 -80.36
C LEU A 578 29.42 -48.38 -81.74
N ILE A 579 28.25 -47.86 -82.15
CA ILE A 579 28.07 -47.22 -83.49
C ILE A 579 27.84 -45.70 -83.34
N PHE A 580 27.34 -45.24 -82.19
CA PHE A 580 27.16 -43.84 -81.90
C PHE A 580 27.37 -43.62 -80.43
N TYR A 581 28.02 -42.49 -80.05
CA TYR A 581 28.18 -41.99 -78.71
C TYR A 581 28.06 -40.47 -78.74
N SER A 582 27.30 -39.94 -77.82
CA SER A 582 27.26 -38.50 -77.52
C SER A 582 27.12 -38.25 -76.07
N ASP A 583 27.84 -37.26 -75.55
CA ASP A 583 27.71 -36.66 -74.17
C ASP A 583 27.17 -35.24 -74.25
N LYS A 584 26.78 -34.79 -75.49
CA LYS A 584 26.29 -33.42 -75.74
C LYS A 584 24.82 -33.33 -76.11
N LYS A 585 24.02 -34.33 -75.75
CA LYS A 585 22.60 -34.47 -76.14
C LYS A 585 22.33 -34.48 -77.64
N GLU A 586 23.31 -34.91 -78.42
CA GLU A 586 23.15 -35.03 -79.86
C GLU A 586 22.30 -36.27 -80.22
N ALA A 587 21.48 -36.10 -81.24
CA ALA A 587 20.64 -37.17 -81.75
C ALA A 587 21.41 -38.02 -82.74
N TRP A 588 21.08 -39.30 -82.77
CA TRP A 588 21.64 -40.19 -83.81
C TRP A 588 20.83 -40.14 -85.11
N ASP A 589 21.47 -39.79 -86.21
CA ASP A 589 20.89 -39.63 -87.51
C ASP A 589 20.84 -40.95 -88.35
N GLY A 590 21.14 -42.06 -87.70
CA GLY A 590 21.19 -43.36 -88.39
C GLY A 590 22.45 -43.59 -89.26
N THR A 591 23.53 -42.81 -89.00
CA THR A 591 24.83 -42.99 -89.67
C THR A 591 25.91 -43.38 -88.65
N GLN A 592 27.01 -43.99 -89.12
CA GLN A 592 28.26 -44.19 -88.42
C GLN A 592 29.39 -43.57 -89.24
N SER A 593 30.08 -42.55 -88.68
CA SER A 593 31.12 -41.81 -89.44
C SER A 593 30.64 -41.30 -90.79
N GLY A 594 29.38 -40.81 -90.85
CA GLY A 594 28.75 -40.31 -92.10
C GLY A 594 28.28 -41.37 -93.08
N GLN A 595 28.44 -42.66 -92.79
CA GLN A 595 27.94 -43.77 -93.63
C GLN A 595 26.59 -44.27 -93.09
N PRO A 596 25.58 -44.42 -93.95
CA PRO A 596 24.27 -44.92 -93.56
C PRO A 596 24.34 -46.33 -92.96
N MET A 597 23.75 -46.51 -91.78
CA MET A 597 23.62 -47.81 -91.13
C MET A 597 22.47 -48.63 -91.75
N PRO A 598 22.55 -49.97 -91.74
CA PRO A 598 21.49 -50.84 -92.23
C PRO A 598 20.16 -50.71 -91.48
N ILE A 599 19.04 -50.99 -92.17
CA ILE A 599 17.72 -51.18 -91.56
C ILE A 599 17.84 -52.34 -90.57
N ALA A 600 17.72 -52.06 -89.27
CA ALA A 600 17.85 -53.02 -88.15
C ALA A 600 17.34 -52.43 -86.85
N THR A 601 17.26 -53.31 -85.89
CA THR A 601 17.06 -52.94 -84.50
C THR A 601 18.41 -52.69 -83.82
N TYR A 602 18.58 -51.55 -83.22
CA TYR A 602 19.78 -51.14 -82.50
C TYR A 602 19.49 -51.09 -80.99
N VAL A 603 20.45 -51.42 -80.16
CA VAL A 603 20.37 -51.30 -78.70
C VAL A 603 20.96 -49.97 -78.30
N TRP A 604 20.28 -49.27 -77.43
CA TRP A 604 20.79 -48.03 -76.85
C TRP A 604 20.89 -48.10 -75.35
N THR A 605 21.85 -47.40 -74.74
CA THR A 605 21.96 -47.12 -73.31
C THR A 605 22.12 -45.63 -73.12
N ALA A 606 21.49 -45.13 -72.08
CA ALA A 606 21.61 -43.72 -71.68
C ALA A 606 21.91 -43.59 -70.22
N ASN A 607 22.90 -42.74 -69.86
CA ASN A 607 23.09 -42.19 -68.52
C ASN A 607 22.54 -40.76 -68.54
N VAL A 608 21.50 -40.53 -67.77
CA VAL A 608 20.87 -39.22 -67.68
C VAL A 608 21.14 -38.64 -66.27
N MET A 609 21.72 -37.47 -66.21
CA MET A 609 21.82 -36.70 -64.98
C MET A 609 20.78 -35.60 -65.05
N ASP A 610 19.98 -35.48 -63.96
CA ASP A 610 18.98 -34.43 -63.86
C ASP A 610 19.56 -33.13 -63.23
N ILE A 611 18.76 -32.04 -63.22
CA ILE A 611 19.15 -30.73 -62.71
C ILE A 611 19.48 -30.79 -61.17
N SER A 612 18.96 -31.79 -60.46
CA SER A 612 19.29 -32.02 -59.05
C SER A 612 20.63 -32.73 -58.81
N GLY A 613 21.24 -33.28 -59.96
CA GLY A 613 22.48 -34.05 -59.92
C GLY A 613 22.27 -35.57 -59.76
N GLN A 614 21.03 -36.05 -59.77
CA GLN A 614 20.74 -37.48 -59.66
C GLN A 614 20.91 -38.17 -61.00
N THR A 615 21.49 -39.37 -61.01
CA THR A 615 21.81 -40.11 -62.21
C THR A 615 20.87 -41.30 -62.42
N TYR A 616 20.35 -41.44 -63.64
CA TYR A 616 19.45 -42.51 -64.04
C TYR A 616 20.08 -43.27 -65.24
N LYS A 617 20.09 -44.60 -65.17
CA LYS A 617 20.45 -45.46 -66.32
C LYS A 617 19.20 -45.99 -67.00
N ARG A 618 19.14 -45.88 -68.31
CA ARG A 618 18.07 -46.42 -69.15
C ARG A 618 18.67 -47.17 -70.29
N SER A 619 17.97 -48.17 -70.80
CA SER A 619 18.33 -48.92 -72.00
C SER A 619 17.08 -49.35 -72.72
N GLY A 620 17.21 -49.58 -73.97
CA GLY A 620 16.12 -50.03 -74.86
C GLY A 620 16.60 -50.39 -76.27
N THR A 621 15.63 -50.51 -77.13
CA THR A 621 15.90 -50.73 -78.56
C THR A 621 15.23 -49.66 -79.42
N VAL A 622 15.83 -49.37 -80.58
CA VAL A 622 15.25 -48.47 -81.55
C VAL A 622 15.35 -49.13 -82.92
N VAL A 623 14.33 -49.03 -83.74
CA VAL A 623 14.32 -49.56 -85.11
C VAL A 623 14.66 -48.45 -86.11
N LEU A 624 15.74 -48.61 -86.84
CA LEU A 624 16.06 -47.74 -87.95
C LEU A 624 15.33 -48.27 -89.21
N LEU A 625 14.48 -47.41 -89.75
CA LEU A 625 13.72 -47.68 -90.98
C LEU A 625 14.24 -46.76 -92.07
N ARG A 626 14.18 -47.22 -93.34
CA ARG A 626 14.46 -46.44 -94.57
C ARG A 626 13.46 -46.83 -95.60
N LYS A 627 12.90 -45.88 -96.31
CA LYS A 627 12.05 -46.12 -97.51
C LYS A 627 12.86 -46.12 -98.71
#